data_b63899efe6412c46cd8f3852b183db29
#
_entry.id   b63899efe6412c46cd8f3852b183db29
#
_cell.length_a   1.000
_cell.length_b   1.000
_cell.length_c   1.000
_cell.angle_alpha   90.00
_cell.angle_beta   90.00
_cell.angle_gamma   90.00
#
_symmetry.space_group_name_H-M   'P 1'
#
loop_
_entity.id
_entity.type
_entity.pdbx_description
1 polymer ?
#
loop_
_entity_poly.entity_id
_entity_poly.type
_entity_poly.pdbx_seq_one_letter_code
_entity_poly.pdbx_strand_id
1 'polypeptide(L)'
;MKASTTALDVIERLPARSRTVNRMVVSCAVILALLGIAVGAFTYQQRGSEAVRHAMVVDGQLGRVLLAIQDAETGQRGYLLTGDETFLRPFRDGRAQVSREIARLHDHLRNDDSQRAELDALIPLLRDKLNELGTSIELRRSGEIEASQEQVRQGDGRQVMDEIRAIIGRMEDHEAALMEQRQAANSRAALLIWGLLAAVVIALVLFAMSATREAARRRSLSRFLPQELVSRLADDDGSLKAGRRQQAVIAFIDMRGSTTIAEHLDPQELSAFLSAFRRRVMRISRLYGGVVDKFIGDGALVVFGLPEPTADDAARAVAFASDLVEVIARWNDKGDHDATVRIGIGLHCGEVFSGIIGEDARYEFTVLGDTVNVAARLEQATKTHGVSVLASEAVRRAAGTTTAAWREISREPLRGRREPMAYYTFAPTASATLPSDREALGDPAAS
;
A
#
# COMPACT_ATOMS: atom_id res chain seq x y z
N MET A 1 -2.26 39.34 14.44
CA MET A 1 -2.95 38.25 13.72
C MET A 1 -1.90 37.23 13.30
N LYS A 2 -1.72 36.11 14.05
CA LYS A 2 -0.80 35.01 13.70
C LYS A 2 -1.57 34.04 12.83
N ALA A 3 -1.13 33.87 11.59
CA ALA A 3 -1.66 32.87 10.69
C ALA A 3 -1.39 31.48 11.25
N SER A 4 -2.43 30.72 11.46
CA SER A 4 -2.37 29.31 11.84
C SER A 4 -1.88 28.54 10.62
N THR A 5 -0.61 28.17 10.62
CA THR A 5 -0.04 27.25 9.62
C THR A 5 -0.61 25.87 9.90
N THR A 6 -1.48 25.37 9.04
CA THR A 6 -2.10 24.04 9.16
C THR A 6 -1.03 22.97 8.94
N ALA A 7 -1.13 21.87 9.64
CA ALA A 7 -0.20 20.72 9.53
C ALA A 7 -0.01 20.22 8.07
N LEU A 8 -0.96 20.49 7.19
CA LEU A 8 -0.91 20.24 5.75
C LEU A 8 0.16 21.07 5.03
N ASP A 9 0.35 22.36 5.39
CA ASP A 9 1.36 23.23 4.76
C ASP A 9 2.80 22.84 5.12
N VAL A 10 3.01 22.19 6.26
CA VAL A 10 4.32 21.68 6.67
C VAL A 10 4.71 20.44 5.88
N ILE A 11 3.72 19.57 5.55
CA ILE A 11 3.93 18.33 4.80
C ILE A 11 4.27 18.60 3.33
N GLU A 12 3.79 19.69 2.75
CA GLU A 12 4.07 20.07 1.34
C GLU A 12 5.50 20.57 1.09
N ARG A 13 6.21 21.01 2.13
CA ARG A 13 7.57 21.55 2.03
C ARG A 13 8.70 20.54 2.23
N LEU A 14 8.39 19.27 2.48
CA LEU A 14 9.39 18.23 2.69
C LEU A 14 9.89 17.63 1.35
N PRO A 15 11.19 17.29 1.22
CA PRO A 15 11.74 16.65 0.02
C PRO A 15 11.04 15.32 -0.28
N ALA A 16 10.92 14.93 -1.55
CA ALA A 16 10.09 13.83 -2.02
C ALA A 16 10.31 12.49 -1.28
N ARG A 17 11.54 12.23 -0.85
CA ARG A 17 11.92 11.02 -0.08
C ARG A 17 11.32 11.01 1.32
N SER A 18 11.22 12.17 1.98
CA SER A 18 10.58 12.29 3.30
C SER A 18 9.05 12.20 3.23
N ARG A 19 8.44 12.62 2.11
CA ARG A 19 6.98 12.50 1.89
C ARG A 19 6.54 11.04 1.77
N THR A 20 7.33 10.19 1.13
CA THR A 20 7.03 8.75 0.99
C THR A 20 7.17 8.04 2.34
N VAL A 21 8.23 8.34 3.10
CA VAL A 21 8.44 7.81 4.46
C VAL A 21 7.34 8.27 5.41
N ASN A 22 6.98 9.57 5.40
CA ASN A 22 5.88 10.08 6.22
C ASN A 22 4.53 9.45 5.87
N ARG A 23 4.24 9.20 4.59
CA ARG A 23 3.03 8.49 4.16
C ARG A 23 3.00 7.05 4.67
N MET A 24 4.13 6.34 4.64
CA MET A 24 4.25 4.99 5.22
C MET A 24 4.04 5.01 6.73
N VAL A 25 4.66 5.94 7.44
CA VAL A 25 4.50 6.10 8.90
C VAL A 25 3.05 6.40 9.27
N VAL A 26 2.39 7.32 8.55
CA VAL A 26 0.97 7.63 8.77
C VAL A 26 0.09 6.40 8.50
N SER A 27 0.33 5.64 7.43
CA SER A 27 -0.41 4.41 7.15
C SER A 27 -0.23 3.35 8.23
N CYS A 28 1.00 3.14 8.71
CA CYS A 28 1.28 2.23 9.83
C CYS A 28 0.60 2.68 11.12
N ALA A 29 0.63 3.97 11.44
CA ALA A 29 -0.03 4.52 12.62
C ALA A 29 -1.56 4.33 12.56
N VAL A 30 -2.17 4.53 11.40
CA VAL A 30 -3.60 4.27 11.18
C VAL A 30 -3.93 2.79 11.36
N ILE A 31 -3.14 1.88 10.81
CA ILE A 31 -3.34 0.42 10.97
C ILE A 31 -3.22 0.00 12.44
N LEU A 32 -2.23 0.53 13.17
CA LEU A 32 -2.06 0.25 14.59
C LEU A 32 -3.21 0.79 15.45
N ALA A 33 -3.69 2.00 15.15
CA ALA A 33 -4.87 2.57 15.80
C ALA A 33 -6.12 1.71 15.59
N LEU A 34 -6.31 1.19 14.37
CA LEU A 34 -7.42 0.30 14.04
C LEU A 34 -7.34 -1.04 14.77
N LEU A 35 -6.14 -1.63 14.83
CA LEU A 35 -5.93 -2.86 15.57
C LEU A 35 -6.26 -2.64 17.06
N GLY A 36 -5.85 -1.52 17.64
CA GLY A 36 -6.17 -1.13 19.02
C GLY A 36 -7.68 -1.00 19.25
N ILE A 37 -8.39 -0.35 18.34
CA ILE A 37 -9.86 -0.21 18.40
C ILE A 37 -10.54 -1.57 18.26
N ALA A 38 -10.10 -2.43 17.33
CA ALA A 38 -10.66 -3.76 17.13
C ALA A 38 -10.48 -4.66 18.37
N VAL A 39 -9.30 -4.63 18.99
CA VAL A 39 -9.03 -5.34 20.24
C VAL A 39 -9.89 -4.80 21.38
N GLY A 40 -10.00 -3.48 21.52
CA GLY A 40 -10.86 -2.85 22.52
C GLY A 40 -12.34 -3.21 22.34
N ALA A 41 -12.83 -3.23 21.11
CA ALA A 41 -14.19 -3.64 20.77
C ALA A 41 -14.44 -5.12 21.10
N PHE A 42 -13.50 -5.99 20.75
CA PHE A 42 -13.60 -7.42 21.04
C PHE A 42 -13.65 -7.71 22.55
N THR A 43 -12.79 -7.07 23.34
CA THR A 43 -12.77 -7.21 24.80
C THR A 43 -14.03 -6.66 25.45
N TYR A 44 -14.57 -5.56 24.94
CA TYR A 44 -15.85 -4.99 25.39
C TYR A 44 -17.02 -5.95 25.11
N GLN A 45 -17.08 -6.53 23.92
CA GLN A 45 -18.12 -7.49 23.53
C GLN A 45 -18.05 -8.78 24.36
N GLN A 46 -16.86 -9.29 24.68
CA GLN A 46 -16.71 -10.46 25.55
C GLN A 46 -17.26 -10.20 26.95
N ARG A 47 -16.95 -9.06 27.56
CA ARG A 47 -17.49 -8.70 28.88
C ARG A 47 -19.01 -8.61 28.89
N GLY A 48 -19.61 -8.10 27.82
CA GLY A 48 -21.07 -8.06 27.67
C GLY A 48 -21.71 -9.46 27.62
N SER A 49 -21.08 -10.40 26.91
CA SER A 49 -21.57 -11.79 26.80
C SER A 49 -21.49 -12.56 28.12
N GLU A 50 -20.47 -12.31 28.94
CA GLU A 50 -20.33 -12.93 30.26
C GLU A 50 -21.43 -12.46 31.23
N ALA A 51 -21.76 -11.18 31.19
CA ALA A 51 -22.81 -10.62 32.03
C ALA A 51 -24.21 -11.14 31.67
N VAL A 52 -24.51 -11.31 30.37
CA VAL A 52 -25.78 -11.90 29.92
C VAL A 52 -25.86 -13.37 30.36
N ARG A 53 -24.79 -14.13 30.27
CA ARG A 53 -24.75 -15.53 30.72
C ARG A 53 -24.95 -15.63 32.23
N HIS A 54 -24.36 -14.71 33.02
CA HIS A 54 -24.56 -14.65 34.47
C HIS A 54 -26.02 -14.43 34.83
N ALA A 55 -26.67 -13.47 34.22
CA ALA A 55 -28.09 -13.17 34.47
C ALA A 55 -29.00 -14.35 34.11
N MET A 56 -28.75 -15.06 32.97
CA MET A 56 -29.50 -16.27 32.61
C MET A 56 -29.30 -17.40 33.62
N VAL A 57 -28.14 -17.52 34.24
CA VAL A 57 -27.90 -18.54 35.28
C VAL A 57 -28.66 -18.21 36.54
N VAL A 58 -28.65 -16.96 36.99
CA VAL A 58 -29.42 -16.51 38.19
C VAL A 58 -30.90 -16.70 37.98
N ASP A 59 -31.45 -16.24 36.86
CA ASP A 59 -32.87 -16.42 36.47
C ASP A 59 -33.28 -17.88 36.50
N GLY A 60 -32.51 -18.76 35.83
CA GLY A 60 -32.76 -20.18 35.86
C GLY A 60 -32.67 -20.84 37.24
N GLN A 61 -31.87 -20.27 38.18
CA GLN A 61 -31.80 -20.73 39.56
C GLN A 61 -33.01 -20.29 40.39
N LEU A 62 -33.47 -19.06 40.22
CA LEU A 62 -34.67 -18.53 40.84
C LEU A 62 -35.90 -19.35 40.45
N GLY A 63 -36.03 -19.65 39.13
CA GLY A 63 -37.11 -20.51 38.64
C GLY A 63 -37.07 -21.92 39.25
N ARG A 64 -35.87 -22.50 39.46
CA ARG A 64 -35.71 -23.81 40.10
C ARG A 64 -36.07 -23.78 41.59
N VAL A 65 -35.79 -22.70 42.31
CA VAL A 65 -36.24 -22.53 43.71
C VAL A 65 -37.77 -22.49 43.77
N LEU A 66 -38.41 -21.73 42.89
CA LEU A 66 -39.89 -21.64 42.84
C LEU A 66 -40.52 -23.01 42.51
N LEU A 67 -40.01 -23.72 41.53
CA LEU A 67 -40.48 -25.06 41.18
C LEU A 67 -40.31 -26.04 42.37
N ALA A 68 -39.15 -26.04 43.02
CA ALA A 68 -38.88 -26.95 44.12
C ALA A 68 -39.80 -26.76 45.32
N ILE A 69 -40.14 -25.50 45.64
CA ILE A 69 -41.10 -25.22 46.73
C ILE A 69 -42.56 -25.59 46.34
N GLN A 70 -42.94 -25.42 45.06
CA GLN A 70 -44.23 -25.84 44.53
C GLN A 70 -44.38 -27.37 44.52
N ASP A 71 -43.31 -28.07 44.11
CA ASP A 71 -43.27 -29.53 44.15
C ASP A 71 -43.39 -30.07 45.61
N ALA A 72 -42.71 -29.40 46.54
CA ALA A 72 -42.80 -29.72 47.98
C ALA A 72 -44.25 -29.53 48.49
N GLU A 73 -44.90 -28.43 48.14
CA GLU A 73 -46.30 -28.16 48.50
C GLU A 73 -47.28 -29.20 47.85
N THR A 74 -47.05 -29.54 46.58
CA THR A 74 -47.84 -30.53 45.86
C THR A 74 -47.71 -31.93 46.52
N GLY A 75 -46.49 -32.31 46.88
CA GLY A 75 -46.24 -33.57 47.59
C GLY A 75 -46.93 -33.59 48.97
N GLN A 76 -46.86 -32.51 49.73
CA GLN A 76 -47.53 -32.36 51.01
C GLN A 76 -49.07 -32.51 50.85
N ARG A 77 -49.69 -31.78 49.92
CA ARG A 77 -51.13 -31.86 49.66
C ARG A 77 -51.58 -33.29 49.27
N GLY A 78 -50.82 -33.96 48.42
CA GLY A 78 -51.09 -35.34 48.04
C GLY A 78 -51.12 -36.29 49.27
N TYR A 79 -50.11 -36.12 50.15
CA TYR A 79 -50.04 -36.91 51.40
C TYR A 79 -51.19 -36.57 52.37
N LEU A 80 -51.55 -35.32 52.55
CA LEU A 80 -52.63 -34.90 53.43
C LEU A 80 -54.00 -35.51 53.00
N LEU A 81 -54.23 -35.62 51.70
CA LEU A 81 -55.45 -36.22 51.12
C LEU A 81 -55.49 -37.74 51.21
N THR A 82 -54.40 -38.42 50.92
CA THR A 82 -54.37 -39.87 50.75
C THR A 82 -53.84 -40.62 51.98
N GLY A 83 -52.97 -40.01 52.78
CA GLY A 83 -52.21 -40.68 53.82
C GLY A 83 -51.10 -41.59 53.32
N ASP A 84 -50.84 -41.62 52.01
CA ASP A 84 -49.81 -42.46 51.39
C ASP A 84 -48.46 -41.73 51.35
N GLU A 85 -47.46 -42.27 52.03
CA GLU A 85 -46.10 -41.70 52.10
C GLU A 85 -45.38 -41.59 50.77
N THR A 86 -45.83 -42.29 49.76
CA THR A 86 -45.25 -42.21 48.40
C THR A 86 -45.38 -40.78 47.84
N PHE A 87 -46.42 -40.04 48.20
CA PHE A 87 -46.63 -38.64 47.83
C PHE A 87 -45.63 -37.68 48.50
N LEU A 88 -44.90 -38.09 49.54
CA LEU A 88 -43.91 -37.21 50.22
C LEU A 88 -42.57 -37.17 49.50
N ARG A 89 -42.37 -37.94 48.42
CA ARG A 89 -41.14 -37.89 47.65
C ARG A 89 -40.86 -36.47 47.07
N PRO A 90 -41.81 -35.77 46.42
CA PRO A 90 -41.59 -34.40 45.93
C PRO A 90 -41.27 -33.42 47.06
N PHE A 91 -41.88 -33.58 48.26
CA PHE A 91 -41.58 -32.74 49.42
C PHE A 91 -40.10 -32.91 49.86
N ARG A 92 -39.61 -34.16 49.98
CA ARG A 92 -38.23 -34.45 50.38
C ARG A 92 -37.21 -33.92 49.34
N ASP A 93 -37.48 -34.20 48.07
CA ASP A 93 -36.61 -33.79 46.94
C ASP A 93 -36.62 -32.28 46.81
N GLY A 94 -37.78 -31.61 46.87
CA GLY A 94 -37.94 -30.16 46.76
C GLY A 94 -37.21 -29.44 47.89
N ARG A 95 -37.38 -29.91 49.17
CA ARG A 95 -36.65 -29.33 50.31
C ARG A 95 -35.13 -29.39 50.13
N ALA A 96 -34.58 -30.53 49.62
CA ALA A 96 -33.17 -30.66 49.36
C ALA A 96 -32.70 -29.77 48.18
N GLN A 97 -33.58 -29.61 47.19
CA GLN A 97 -33.28 -28.78 46.01
C GLN A 97 -33.27 -27.29 46.36
N VAL A 98 -34.26 -26.77 47.14
CA VAL A 98 -34.27 -25.39 47.62
C VAL A 98 -32.94 -25.07 48.31
N SER A 99 -32.45 -25.92 49.21
CA SER A 99 -31.18 -25.68 49.92
C SER A 99 -29.97 -25.59 48.96
N ARG A 100 -29.93 -26.47 47.96
CA ARG A 100 -28.88 -26.44 46.98
C ARG A 100 -28.87 -25.20 46.07
N GLU A 101 -30.08 -24.80 45.61
CA GLU A 101 -30.19 -23.65 44.72
C GLU A 101 -29.92 -22.32 45.48
N ILE A 102 -30.35 -22.20 46.74
CA ILE A 102 -30.01 -21.05 47.58
C ILE A 102 -28.50 -20.91 47.80
N ALA A 103 -27.80 -22.02 48.06
CA ALA A 103 -26.34 -21.98 48.17
C ALA A 103 -25.65 -21.52 46.89
N ARG A 104 -26.13 -21.96 45.72
CA ARG A 104 -25.64 -21.51 44.41
C ARG A 104 -25.96 -20.04 44.15
N LEU A 105 -27.17 -19.59 44.44
CA LEU A 105 -27.55 -18.17 44.30
C LEU A 105 -26.65 -17.27 45.16
N HIS A 106 -26.39 -17.68 46.42
CA HIS A 106 -25.50 -16.95 47.30
C HIS A 106 -24.09 -16.80 46.70
N ASP A 107 -23.56 -17.84 46.04
CA ASP A 107 -22.27 -17.79 45.37
C ASP A 107 -22.29 -16.85 44.15
N HIS A 108 -23.35 -16.89 43.35
CA HIS A 108 -23.46 -16.05 42.12
C HIS A 108 -23.71 -14.59 42.47
N LEU A 109 -24.44 -14.30 43.54
CA LEU A 109 -24.84 -12.93 43.92
C LEU A 109 -23.83 -12.25 44.86
N ARG A 110 -22.62 -12.81 45.08
CA ARG A 110 -21.63 -12.25 46.03
C ARG A 110 -21.29 -10.79 45.81
N ASN A 111 -21.29 -10.35 44.55
CA ASN A 111 -20.90 -9.00 44.15
C ASN A 111 -22.08 -8.07 43.81
N ASP A 112 -23.32 -8.49 44.10
CA ASP A 112 -24.52 -7.70 43.89
C ASP A 112 -25.25 -7.53 45.24
N ASP A 113 -25.00 -6.40 45.89
CA ASP A 113 -25.57 -6.11 47.20
C ASP A 113 -27.10 -5.98 47.21
N SER A 114 -27.67 -5.54 46.08
CA SER A 114 -29.14 -5.41 45.94
C SER A 114 -29.80 -6.78 45.86
N GLN A 115 -29.29 -7.63 44.98
CA GLN A 115 -29.82 -9.00 44.81
C GLN A 115 -29.55 -9.87 46.05
N ARG A 116 -28.46 -9.62 46.77
CA ARG A 116 -28.15 -10.31 48.02
C ARG A 116 -29.16 -9.95 49.11
N ALA A 117 -29.55 -8.69 49.23
CA ALA A 117 -30.57 -8.25 50.18
C ALA A 117 -31.92 -8.93 49.94
N GLU A 118 -32.33 -9.08 48.66
CA GLU A 118 -33.55 -9.82 48.28
C GLU A 118 -33.42 -11.30 48.60
N LEU A 119 -32.26 -11.90 48.34
CA LEU A 119 -31.98 -13.31 48.67
C LEU A 119 -32.02 -13.55 50.18
N ASP A 120 -31.46 -12.62 50.97
CA ASP A 120 -31.47 -12.69 52.43
C ASP A 120 -32.89 -12.55 52.99
N ALA A 121 -33.78 -11.80 52.34
CA ALA A 121 -35.21 -11.71 52.65
C ALA A 121 -35.99 -12.97 52.23
N LEU A 122 -35.59 -13.63 51.12
CA LEU A 122 -36.23 -14.84 50.60
C LEU A 122 -35.94 -16.09 51.47
N ILE A 123 -34.76 -16.22 52.04
CA ILE A 123 -34.31 -17.40 52.79
C ILE A 123 -35.24 -17.68 54.01
N PRO A 124 -35.62 -16.73 54.88
CA PRO A 124 -36.51 -17.01 55.99
C PRO A 124 -37.89 -17.45 55.52
N LEU A 125 -38.45 -16.84 54.46
CA LEU A 125 -39.77 -17.20 53.93
C LEU A 125 -39.79 -18.65 53.39
N LEU A 126 -38.74 -19.05 52.66
CA LEU A 126 -38.58 -20.42 52.19
C LEU A 126 -38.46 -21.41 53.34
N ARG A 127 -37.76 -21.05 54.41
CA ARG A 127 -37.63 -21.84 55.62
C ARG A 127 -38.97 -22.00 56.33
N ASP A 128 -39.69 -20.90 56.52
CA ASP A 128 -41.00 -20.89 57.19
C ASP A 128 -42.02 -21.69 56.40
N LYS A 129 -42.02 -21.55 55.04
CA LYS A 129 -42.88 -22.38 54.19
C LYS A 129 -42.57 -23.85 54.28
N LEU A 130 -41.32 -24.24 54.23
CA LEU A 130 -40.90 -25.66 54.36
C LEU A 130 -41.23 -26.21 55.76
N ASN A 131 -41.12 -25.43 56.80
CA ASN A 131 -41.48 -25.78 58.18
C ASN A 131 -43.00 -25.97 58.33
N GLU A 132 -43.80 -25.05 57.78
CA GLU A 132 -45.25 -25.14 57.73
C GLU A 132 -45.71 -26.46 57.06
N LEU A 133 -45.13 -26.75 55.85
CA LEU A 133 -45.42 -28.02 55.13
C LEU A 133 -45.01 -29.23 55.97
N GLY A 134 -43.86 -29.18 56.65
CA GLY A 134 -43.39 -30.24 57.53
C GLY A 134 -44.29 -30.46 58.74
N THR A 135 -44.75 -29.39 59.40
CA THR A 135 -45.66 -29.50 60.55
C THR A 135 -46.98 -30.13 60.18
N SER A 136 -47.60 -29.74 59.07
CA SER A 136 -48.84 -30.34 58.58
C SER A 136 -48.71 -31.83 58.22
N ILE A 137 -47.52 -32.23 57.67
CA ILE A 137 -47.20 -33.64 57.43
C ILE A 137 -47.15 -34.42 58.75
N GLU A 138 -46.47 -33.90 59.77
CA GLU A 138 -46.33 -34.56 61.07
C GLU A 138 -47.65 -34.67 61.79
N LEU A 139 -48.52 -33.63 61.80
CA LEU A 139 -49.88 -33.67 62.36
C LEU A 139 -50.72 -34.78 61.65
N ARG A 140 -50.60 -34.90 60.33
CA ARG A 140 -51.29 -35.99 59.60
C ARG A 140 -50.75 -37.39 60.01
N ARG A 141 -49.43 -37.49 60.19
CA ARG A 141 -48.76 -38.75 60.57
C ARG A 141 -49.12 -39.19 61.98
N SER A 142 -49.30 -38.24 62.92
CA SER A 142 -49.73 -38.52 64.29
C SER A 142 -51.23 -38.86 64.43
N GLY A 143 -51.98 -38.78 63.32
CA GLY A 143 -53.42 -39.04 63.32
C GLY A 143 -54.31 -37.80 63.58
N GLU A 144 -53.73 -36.63 63.75
CA GLU A 144 -54.40 -35.36 63.95
C GLU A 144 -54.91 -34.72 62.66
N ILE A 145 -55.82 -35.43 61.98
CA ILE A 145 -56.25 -35.08 60.62
C ILE A 145 -56.94 -33.73 60.60
N GLU A 146 -57.84 -33.43 61.50
CA GLU A 146 -58.53 -32.12 61.57
C GLU A 146 -57.60 -30.98 61.82
N ALA A 147 -56.62 -31.12 62.73
CA ALA A 147 -55.60 -30.10 63.01
C ALA A 147 -54.71 -29.83 61.77
N SER A 148 -54.28 -30.88 61.07
CA SER A 148 -53.56 -30.77 59.83
C SER A 148 -54.31 -30.02 58.73
N GLN A 149 -55.62 -30.30 58.56
CA GLN A 149 -56.50 -29.60 57.63
C GLN A 149 -56.79 -28.16 58.02
N GLU A 150 -56.94 -27.90 59.29
CA GLU A 150 -57.19 -26.54 59.86
C GLU A 150 -55.97 -25.65 59.59
N GLN A 151 -54.76 -26.14 59.78
CA GLN A 151 -53.55 -25.41 59.47
C GLN A 151 -53.50 -24.97 57.98
N VAL A 152 -53.89 -25.84 57.05
CA VAL A 152 -53.99 -25.48 55.64
C VAL A 152 -55.10 -24.49 55.34
N ARG A 153 -56.26 -24.55 56.08
CA ARG A 153 -57.37 -23.64 55.90
C ARG A 153 -57.10 -22.23 56.40
N GLN A 154 -56.26 -22.04 57.40
CA GLN A 154 -55.87 -20.72 57.95
C GLN A 154 -55.24 -19.80 56.92
N GLY A 155 -54.65 -20.38 55.82
CA GLY A 155 -54.22 -19.63 54.67
C GLY A 155 -52.86 -18.95 54.79
N ASP A 156 -52.17 -19.03 55.93
CA ASP A 156 -50.83 -18.43 56.16
C ASP A 156 -49.82 -18.90 55.16
N GLY A 157 -49.90 -20.17 54.79
CA GLY A 157 -49.01 -20.75 53.75
C GLY A 157 -49.21 -20.15 52.33
N ARG A 158 -50.43 -19.64 52.03
CA ARG A 158 -50.67 -18.94 50.75
C ARG A 158 -49.97 -17.56 50.77
N GLN A 159 -50.12 -16.82 51.86
CA GLN A 159 -49.48 -15.50 51.98
C GLN A 159 -47.96 -15.60 51.86
N VAL A 160 -47.34 -16.52 52.59
CA VAL A 160 -45.90 -16.75 52.49
C VAL A 160 -45.48 -17.13 51.06
N MET A 161 -46.28 -17.95 50.37
CA MET A 161 -45.97 -18.32 48.97
C MET A 161 -46.09 -17.14 48.00
N ASP A 162 -47.07 -16.23 48.24
CA ASP A 162 -47.21 -15.01 47.42
C ASP A 162 -46.08 -14.02 47.70
N GLU A 163 -45.57 -13.92 48.95
CA GLU A 163 -44.38 -13.14 49.28
C GLU A 163 -43.12 -13.72 48.64
N ILE A 164 -42.94 -15.05 48.64
CA ILE A 164 -41.86 -15.73 47.93
C ILE A 164 -41.87 -15.39 46.42
N ARG A 165 -43.05 -15.50 45.79
CA ARG A 165 -43.21 -15.15 44.37
C ARG A 165 -42.90 -13.67 44.10
N ALA A 166 -43.31 -12.78 44.98
CA ALA A 166 -43.08 -11.35 44.84
C ALA A 166 -41.59 -11.01 44.92
N ILE A 167 -40.85 -11.65 45.84
CA ILE A 167 -39.39 -11.45 45.93
C ILE A 167 -38.69 -12.03 44.67
N ILE A 168 -39.01 -13.26 44.29
CA ILE A 168 -38.41 -13.87 43.07
C ILE A 168 -38.71 -13.02 41.84
N GLY A 169 -39.95 -12.53 41.69
CA GLY A 169 -40.33 -11.65 40.57
C GLY A 169 -39.51 -10.34 40.55
N ARG A 170 -39.28 -9.71 41.72
CA ARG A 170 -38.42 -8.51 41.80
C ARG A 170 -36.97 -8.81 41.40
N MET A 171 -36.44 -9.97 41.80
CA MET A 171 -35.10 -10.42 41.42
C MET A 171 -35.00 -10.69 39.91
N GLU A 172 -35.99 -11.32 39.30
CA GLU A 172 -36.10 -11.57 37.86
C GLU A 172 -36.22 -10.24 37.08
N ASP A 173 -37.06 -9.32 37.51
CA ASP A 173 -37.23 -7.99 36.90
C ASP A 173 -35.95 -7.18 36.94
N HIS A 174 -35.20 -7.26 38.06
CA HIS A 174 -33.90 -6.61 38.18
C HIS A 174 -32.88 -7.15 37.12
N GLU A 175 -32.77 -8.46 36.98
CA GLU A 175 -31.92 -9.09 35.99
C GLU A 175 -32.33 -8.73 34.55
N ALA A 176 -33.65 -8.74 34.28
CA ALA A 176 -34.19 -8.34 32.98
C ALA A 176 -33.85 -6.88 32.62
N ALA A 177 -34.01 -5.96 33.57
CA ALA A 177 -33.69 -4.54 33.39
C ALA A 177 -32.19 -4.33 33.12
N LEU A 178 -31.31 -5.05 33.85
CA LEU A 178 -29.85 -5.04 33.61
C LEU A 178 -29.49 -5.57 32.24
N MET A 179 -30.14 -6.66 31.79
CA MET A 179 -29.91 -7.22 30.43
C MET A 179 -30.30 -6.20 29.37
N GLU A 180 -31.47 -5.56 29.48
CA GLU A 180 -31.95 -4.59 28.50
C GLU A 180 -31.01 -3.38 28.38
N GLN A 181 -30.58 -2.83 29.50
CA GLN A 181 -29.64 -1.71 29.54
C GLN A 181 -28.29 -2.08 28.86
N ARG A 182 -27.74 -3.26 29.18
CA ARG A 182 -26.48 -3.73 28.61
C ARG A 182 -26.61 -4.03 27.12
N GLN A 183 -27.73 -4.59 26.69
CA GLN A 183 -27.96 -4.88 25.26
C GLN A 183 -28.11 -3.60 24.43
N ALA A 184 -28.79 -2.57 24.98
CA ALA A 184 -28.88 -1.25 24.35
C ALA A 184 -27.51 -0.57 24.26
N ALA A 185 -26.69 -0.66 25.31
CA ALA A 185 -25.31 -0.13 25.29
C ALA A 185 -24.43 -0.86 24.28
N ASN A 186 -24.51 -2.20 24.22
CA ASN A 186 -23.74 -3.02 23.27
C ASN A 186 -24.11 -2.74 21.82
N SER A 187 -25.39 -2.57 21.50
CA SER A 187 -25.85 -2.27 20.14
C SER A 187 -25.35 -0.89 19.65
N ARG A 188 -25.37 0.13 20.53
CA ARG A 188 -24.82 1.46 20.22
C ARG A 188 -23.30 1.41 20.00
N ALA A 189 -22.58 0.70 20.85
CA ALA A 189 -21.12 0.51 20.69
C ALA A 189 -20.80 -0.23 19.39
N ALA A 190 -21.55 -1.28 19.05
CA ALA A 190 -21.38 -2.00 17.80
C ALA A 190 -21.59 -1.11 16.57
N LEU A 191 -22.61 -0.26 16.54
CA LEU A 191 -22.86 0.69 15.46
C LEU A 191 -21.70 1.69 15.30
N LEU A 192 -21.16 2.21 16.39
CA LEU A 192 -20.00 3.12 16.37
C LEU A 192 -18.76 2.41 15.81
N ILE A 193 -18.52 1.17 16.21
CA ILE A 193 -17.38 0.37 15.72
C ILE A 193 -17.50 0.10 14.22
N TRP A 194 -18.68 -0.33 13.75
CA TRP A 194 -18.92 -0.57 12.32
C TRP A 194 -18.82 0.72 11.50
N GLY A 195 -19.33 1.85 12.03
CA GLY A 195 -19.19 3.17 11.41
C GLY A 195 -17.72 3.60 11.27
N LEU A 196 -16.93 3.42 12.33
CA LEU A 196 -15.50 3.73 12.30
C LEU A 196 -14.74 2.84 11.33
N LEU A 197 -15.02 1.53 11.32
CA LEU A 197 -14.41 0.59 10.38
C LEU A 197 -14.71 0.97 8.91
N ALA A 198 -15.96 1.31 8.62
CA ALA A 198 -16.37 1.78 7.30
C ALA A 198 -15.63 3.07 6.90
N ALA A 199 -15.52 4.04 7.80
CA ALA A 199 -14.80 5.29 7.54
C ALA A 199 -13.33 5.06 7.19
N VAL A 200 -12.70 4.10 7.84
CA VAL A 200 -11.30 3.75 7.57
C VAL A 200 -11.14 3.03 6.24
N VAL A 201 -12.03 2.08 5.91
CA VAL A 201 -12.00 1.42 4.60
C VAL A 201 -12.15 2.48 3.49
N ILE A 202 -13.05 3.42 3.64
CA ILE A 202 -13.22 4.54 2.69
C ILE A 202 -11.93 5.37 2.60
N ALA A 203 -11.31 5.72 3.72
CA ALA A 203 -10.05 6.47 3.74
C ALA A 203 -8.92 5.72 3.03
N LEU A 204 -8.80 4.40 3.24
CA LEU A 204 -7.81 3.55 2.56
C LEU A 204 -8.06 3.47 1.05
N VAL A 205 -9.31 3.36 0.61
CA VAL A 205 -9.67 3.36 -0.82
C VAL A 205 -9.31 4.71 -1.46
N LEU A 206 -9.67 5.82 -0.83
CA LEU A 206 -9.32 7.17 -1.32
C LEU A 206 -7.81 7.37 -1.38
N PHE A 207 -7.07 6.87 -0.39
CA PHE A 207 -5.60 6.91 -0.38
C PHE A 207 -5.02 6.07 -1.52
N ALA A 208 -5.48 4.83 -1.72
CA ALA A 208 -5.03 3.98 -2.82
C ALA A 208 -5.32 4.62 -4.19
N MET A 209 -6.50 5.21 -4.38
CA MET A 209 -6.84 5.95 -5.60
C MET A 209 -5.93 7.16 -5.83
N SER A 210 -5.59 7.91 -4.79
CA SER A 210 -4.67 9.05 -4.90
C SER A 210 -3.25 8.59 -5.28
N ALA A 211 -2.77 7.50 -4.69
CA ALA A 211 -1.45 6.93 -4.96
C ALA A 211 -1.34 6.39 -6.40
N THR A 212 -2.39 5.74 -6.90
CA THR A 212 -2.43 5.24 -8.30
C THR A 212 -2.48 6.38 -9.31
N ARG A 213 -3.23 7.46 -9.04
CA ARG A 213 -3.27 8.66 -9.89
C ARG A 213 -1.91 9.36 -9.95
N GLU A 214 -1.21 9.46 -8.82
CA GLU A 214 0.14 10.03 -8.75
C GLU A 214 1.15 9.18 -9.53
N ALA A 215 1.11 7.85 -9.38
CA ALA A 215 1.96 6.93 -10.14
C ALA A 215 1.68 6.98 -11.65
N ALA A 216 0.42 7.16 -12.06
CA ALA A 216 0.04 7.33 -13.46
C ALA A 216 0.56 8.65 -14.05
N ARG A 217 0.48 9.76 -13.29
CA ARG A 217 1.07 11.04 -13.70
C ARG A 217 2.58 10.96 -13.89
N ARG A 218 3.31 10.30 -12.99
CA ARG A 218 4.76 10.10 -13.10
C ARG A 218 5.13 9.25 -14.33
N ARG A 219 4.37 8.21 -14.65
CA ARG A 219 4.57 7.38 -15.86
C ARG A 219 4.31 8.16 -17.16
N SER A 220 3.41 9.12 -17.15
CA SER A 220 3.13 9.98 -18.31
C SER A 220 4.31 10.91 -18.63
N LEU A 221 4.96 11.48 -17.63
CA LEU A 221 6.13 12.35 -17.82
C LEU A 221 7.37 11.57 -18.27
N SER A 222 7.55 10.31 -17.87
CA SER A 222 8.71 9.49 -18.24
C SER A 222 8.75 9.06 -19.71
N ARG A 223 7.65 9.22 -20.46
CA ARG A 223 7.61 8.88 -21.89
C ARG A 223 8.32 9.90 -22.79
N PHE A 224 8.55 11.10 -22.30
CA PHE A 224 9.13 12.21 -23.06
C PHE A 224 10.56 12.59 -22.61
N LEU A 225 11.09 11.90 -21.63
CA LEU A 225 12.41 12.16 -21.08
C LEU A 225 13.32 10.94 -21.28
N PRO A 226 14.60 11.15 -21.60
CA PRO A 226 15.59 10.07 -21.58
C PRO A 226 15.58 9.37 -20.21
N GLN A 227 15.57 8.03 -20.19
CA GLN A 227 15.47 7.24 -18.95
C GLN A 227 16.59 7.58 -17.95
N GLU A 228 17.75 7.94 -18.46
CA GLU A 228 18.93 8.35 -17.69
C GLU A 228 18.70 9.63 -16.88
N LEU A 229 17.80 10.48 -17.35
CA LEU A 229 17.42 11.73 -16.67
C LEU A 229 16.23 11.56 -15.71
N VAL A 230 15.35 10.57 -15.94
CA VAL A 230 14.16 10.34 -15.13
C VAL A 230 14.51 10.01 -13.68
N SER A 231 15.53 9.19 -13.45
CA SER A 231 15.96 8.80 -12.10
C SER A 231 16.51 9.96 -11.28
N ARG A 232 17.15 10.92 -11.93
CA ARG A 232 17.71 12.13 -11.28
C ARG A 232 16.71 13.27 -11.19
N LEU A 233 15.72 13.34 -12.07
CA LEU A 233 14.57 14.25 -11.99
C LEU A 233 13.66 13.95 -10.80
N ALA A 234 13.63 12.71 -10.35
CA ALA A 234 12.83 12.31 -9.18
C ALA A 234 13.37 12.93 -7.86
N ASP A 235 14.63 13.33 -7.84
CA ASP A 235 15.29 13.87 -6.64
C ASP A 235 15.41 15.42 -6.64
N ASP A 236 15.29 16.09 -7.81
CA ASP A 236 15.46 17.55 -7.91
C ASP A 236 14.54 18.20 -8.96
N ASP A 237 13.32 18.52 -8.53
CA ASP A 237 12.24 19.06 -9.39
C ASP A 237 12.48 20.51 -9.89
N GLY A 238 13.46 21.22 -9.34
CA GLY A 238 13.65 22.66 -9.57
C GLY A 238 14.75 23.02 -10.58
N SER A 239 15.86 22.33 -10.58
CA SER A 239 17.05 22.73 -11.34
C SER A 239 16.96 22.43 -12.83
N LEU A 240 16.26 21.36 -13.22
CA LEU A 240 16.10 20.98 -14.63
C LEU A 240 15.07 21.81 -15.40
N LYS A 241 14.05 22.35 -14.70
CA LYS A 241 13.09 23.30 -15.30
C LYS A 241 13.73 24.66 -15.58
N ALA A 242 14.66 25.08 -14.73
CA ALA A 242 15.38 26.33 -14.92
C ALA A 242 16.41 26.25 -16.07
N GLY A 243 16.84 25.04 -16.45
CA GLY A 243 17.93 24.81 -17.40
C GLY A 243 19.26 25.33 -16.89
N ARG A 244 20.34 24.84 -17.48
CA ARG A 244 21.70 25.33 -17.10
C ARG A 244 22.63 25.35 -18.30
N ARG A 245 23.63 26.26 -18.23
CA ARG A 245 24.77 26.25 -19.14
C ARG A 245 25.85 25.35 -18.59
N GLN A 246 26.38 24.48 -19.45
CA GLN A 246 27.45 23.57 -19.07
C GLN A 246 28.27 23.15 -20.27
N GLN A 247 29.47 22.62 -20.03
CA GLN A 247 30.28 22.01 -21.08
C GLN A 247 29.69 20.65 -21.44
N ALA A 248 29.62 20.34 -22.73
CA ALA A 248 29.18 19.04 -23.21
C ALA A 248 29.92 18.66 -24.51
N VAL A 249 29.95 17.37 -24.81
CA VAL A 249 30.40 16.89 -26.13
C VAL A 249 29.15 16.42 -26.87
N ILE A 250 28.97 17.00 -28.03
CA ILE A 250 27.87 16.67 -28.95
C ILE A 250 28.37 15.71 -30.01
N ALA A 251 27.68 14.58 -30.18
CA ALA A 251 27.82 13.66 -31.30
C ALA A 251 26.57 13.77 -32.18
N PHE A 252 26.70 14.31 -33.36
CA PHE A 252 25.65 14.33 -34.36
C PHE A 252 25.89 13.19 -35.34
N ILE A 253 24.91 12.31 -35.50
CA ILE A 253 24.99 11.09 -36.33
C ILE A 253 23.96 11.21 -37.45
N ASP A 254 24.32 10.86 -38.68
CA ASP A 254 23.37 10.78 -39.79
C ASP A 254 23.66 9.54 -40.67
N MET A 255 22.60 8.95 -41.23
CA MET A 255 22.70 7.80 -42.10
C MET A 255 22.86 8.26 -43.53
N ARG A 256 23.87 7.70 -44.24
CA ARG A 256 24.11 8.05 -45.63
C ARG A 256 23.25 7.22 -46.57
N GLY A 257 22.60 7.90 -47.50
CA GLY A 257 21.78 7.24 -48.52
C GLY A 257 20.47 6.67 -48.02
N SER A 258 20.01 7.16 -46.85
CA SER A 258 18.74 6.77 -46.24
C SER A 258 17.53 6.98 -47.16
N THR A 259 17.52 8.05 -47.96
CA THR A 259 16.45 8.32 -48.93
C THR A 259 16.35 7.18 -49.96
N THR A 260 17.48 6.74 -50.49
CA THR A 260 17.50 5.61 -51.45
C THR A 260 17.06 4.30 -50.80
N ILE A 261 17.44 4.07 -49.54
CA ILE A 261 16.97 2.90 -48.76
C ILE A 261 15.45 3.00 -48.58
N ALA A 262 14.92 4.17 -48.20
CA ALA A 262 13.49 4.38 -47.99
C ALA A 262 12.65 4.21 -49.27
N GLU A 263 13.19 4.50 -50.45
CA GLU A 263 12.53 4.31 -51.72
C GLU A 263 12.31 2.83 -52.10
N HIS A 264 13.11 1.92 -51.54
CA HIS A 264 13.08 0.49 -51.85
C HIS A 264 12.36 -0.38 -50.79
N LEU A 265 12.05 0.16 -49.63
CA LEU A 265 11.41 -0.53 -48.52
C LEU A 265 9.93 -0.13 -48.38
N ASP A 266 9.08 -1.08 -48.04
CA ASP A 266 7.73 -0.71 -47.64
C ASP A 266 7.73 0.04 -46.28
N PRO A 267 6.64 0.74 -45.90
CA PRO A 267 6.60 1.53 -44.68
C PRO A 267 6.85 0.71 -43.38
N GLN A 268 6.49 -0.58 -43.35
CA GLN A 268 6.68 -1.43 -42.18
C GLN A 268 8.16 -1.88 -42.12
N GLU A 269 8.76 -2.28 -43.23
CA GLU A 269 10.17 -2.62 -43.36
C GLU A 269 11.07 -1.43 -43.03
N LEU A 270 10.73 -0.23 -43.52
CA LEU A 270 11.44 1.01 -43.18
C LEU A 270 11.35 1.32 -41.68
N SER A 271 10.20 1.14 -41.08
CA SER A 271 10.01 1.33 -39.62
C SER A 271 10.86 0.32 -38.81
N ALA A 272 10.89 -0.94 -39.21
CA ALA A 272 11.71 -1.98 -38.59
C ALA A 272 13.22 -1.69 -38.75
N PHE A 273 13.64 -1.27 -39.92
CA PHE A 273 15.01 -0.88 -40.26
C PHE A 273 15.50 0.31 -39.42
N LEU A 274 14.72 1.40 -39.38
CA LEU A 274 15.04 2.58 -38.57
C LEU A 274 15.05 2.23 -37.06
N SER A 275 14.15 1.36 -36.62
CA SER A 275 14.13 0.90 -35.25
C SER A 275 15.37 0.07 -34.89
N ALA A 276 15.87 -0.75 -35.84
CA ALA A 276 17.10 -1.51 -35.66
C ALA A 276 18.32 -0.60 -35.58
N PHE A 277 18.39 0.45 -36.39
CA PHE A 277 19.42 1.48 -36.32
C PHE A 277 19.39 2.21 -34.98
N ARG A 278 18.22 2.72 -34.59
CA ARG A 278 18.02 3.46 -33.33
C ARG A 278 18.40 2.64 -32.09
N ARG A 279 18.06 1.34 -32.06
CA ARG A 279 18.48 0.44 -30.98
C ARG A 279 20.01 0.36 -30.85
N ARG A 280 20.74 0.30 -31.97
CA ARG A 280 22.22 0.26 -31.98
C ARG A 280 22.81 1.57 -31.45
N VAL A 281 22.32 2.71 -31.92
CA VAL A 281 22.75 4.03 -31.43
C VAL A 281 22.49 4.15 -29.93
N MET A 282 21.28 3.85 -29.48
CA MET A 282 20.91 3.93 -28.04
C MET A 282 21.81 3.03 -27.19
N ARG A 283 22.09 1.82 -27.65
CA ARG A 283 22.87 0.87 -26.88
C ARG A 283 24.31 1.33 -26.72
N ILE A 284 24.97 1.71 -27.82
CA ILE A 284 26.35 2.18 -27.76
C ILE A 284 26.45 3.50 -27.00
N SER A 285 25.47 4.42 -27.14
CA SER A 285 25.41 5.62 -26.33
C SER A 285 25.39 5.31 -24.82
N ARG A 286 24.56 4.37 -24.39
CA ARG A 286 24.49 3.96 -22.97
C ARG A 286 25.81 3.32 -22.49
N LEU A 287 26.43 2.51 -23.28
CA LEU A 287 27.73 1.85 -22.94
C LEU A 287 28.79 2.90 -22.57
N TYR A 288 28.83 4.01 -23.30
CA TYR A 288 29.79 5.09 -23.10
C TYR A 288 29.21 6.27 -22.24
N GLY A 289 28.03 6.11 -21.63
CA GLY A 289 27.42 7.14 -20.78
C GLY A 289 26.91 8.36 -21.54
N GLY A 290 26.70 8.22 -22.86
CA GLY A 290 26.04 9.24 -23.68
C GLY A 290 24.52 9.19 -23.54
N VAL A 291 23.88 10.34 -23.54
CA VAL A 291 22.42 10.51 -23.50
C VAL A 291 21.93 10.81 -24.91
N VAL A 292 21.04 10.00 -25.45
CA VAL A 292 20.37 10.29 -26.72
C VAL A 292 19.34 11.38 -26.46
N ASP A 293 19.57 12.59 -26.94
CA ASP A 293 18.64 13.71 -26.80
C ASP A 293 17.40 13.47 -27.66
N LYS A 294 17.61 13.23 -28.96
CA LYS A 294 16.53 12.93 -29.92
C LYS A 294 17.03 12.21 -31.16
N PHE A 295 16.09 11.55 -31.84
CA PHE A 295 16.26 11.10 -33.19
C PHE A 295 15.66 12.11 -34.17
N ILE A 296 16.42 12.50 -35.19
CA ILE A 296 16.01 13.49 -36.20
C ILE A 296 15.95 12.75 -37.54
N GLY A 297 14.75 12.26 -37.90
CA GLY A 297 14.62 11.38 -39.07
C GLY A 297 15.44 10.08 -38.92
N ASP A 298 16.43 9.94 -39.77
CA ASP A 298 17.43 8.86 -39.82
C ASP A 298 18.73 9.20 -39.07
N GLY A 299 18.78 10.37 -38.46
CA GLY A 299 19.90 10.84 -37.64
C GLY A 299 19.62 10.75 -36.15
N ALA A 300 20.64 11.00 -35.32
CA ALA A 300 20.59 11.05 -33.91
C ALA A 300 21.48 12.15 -33.32
N LEU A 301 21.00 12.76 -32.21
CA LEU A 301 21.78 13.67 -31.40
C LEU A 301 22.10 13.00 -30.05
N VAL A 302 23.37 12.78 -29.79
CA VAL A 302 23.90 12.16 -28.58
C VAL A 302 24.74 13.18 -27.83
N VAL A 303 24.54 13.27 -26.51
CA VAL A 303 25.21 14.26 -25.65
C VAL A 303 25.97 13.56 -24.54
N PHE A 304 27.24 13.88 -24.37
CA PHE A 304 28.09 13.45 -23.26
C PHE A 304 28.32 14.65 -22.34
N GLY A 305 28.33 14.43 -21.03
CA GLY A 305 28.40 15.51 -20.03
C GLY A 305 27.02 15.87 -19.43
N LEU A 306 26.02 15.01 -19.64
CA LEU A 306 24.72 15.10 -18.98
C LEU A 306 24.57 14.02 -17.89
N PRO A 307 23.94 14.36 -16.77
CA PRO A 307 23.48 15.67 -16.35
C PRO A 307 24.63 16.61 -15.90
N GLU A 308 25.81 16.09 -15.60
CA GLU A 308 26.98 16.85 -15.16
C GLU A 308 28.21 16.48 -16.01
N PRO A 309 28.99 17.48 -16.44
CA PRO A 309 30.19 17.24 -17.23
C PRO A 309 31.28 16.54 -16.42
N THR A 310 32.00 15.63 -17.06
CA THR A 310 33.16 14.95 -16.50
C THR A 310 34.38 15.12 -17.37
N ALA A 311 35.57 14.93 -16.83
CA ALA A 311 36.83 15.06 -17.57
C ALA A 311 36.95 14.05 -18.75
N ASP A 312 36.27 12.89 -18.67
CA ASP A 312 36.36 11.81 -19.62
C ASP A 312 35.33 11.88 -20.74
N ASP A 313 34.43 12.86 -20.73
CA ASP A 313 33.32 12.95 -21.69
C ASP A 313 33.81 12.95 -23.16
N ALA A 314 34.88 13.65 -23.45
CA ALA A 314 35.43 13.68 -24.79
C ALA A 314 36.07 12.34 -25.21
N ALA A 315 36.75 11.67 -24.29
CA ALA A 315 37.33 10.35 -24.55
C ALA A 315 36.23 9.31 -24.77
N ARG A 316 35.15 9.36 -23.98
CA ARG A 316 33.96 8.48 -24.13
C ARG A 316 33.22 8.74 -25.43
N ALA A 317 33.11 9.99 -25.88
CA ALA A 317 32.50 10.34 -27.15
C ALA A 317 33.30 9.83 -28.34
N VAL A 318 34.64 9.86 -28.28
CA VAL A 318 35.54 9.31 -29.31
C VAL A 318 35.40 7.78 -29.36
N ALA A 319 35.44 7.09 -28.23
CA ALA A 319 35.26 5.65 -28.14
C ALA A 319 33.85 5.24 -28.64
N PHE A 320 32.81 5.94 -28.25
CA PHE A 320 31.46 5.76 -28.79
C PHE A 320 31.41 5.84 -30.31
N ALA A 321 32.03 6.87 -30.92
CA ALA A 321 32.00 7.08 -32.33
C ALA A 321 32.77 5.94 -33.08
N SER A 322 33.93 5.50 -32.56
CA SER A 322 34.65 4.36 -33.06
C SER A 322 33.84 3.08 -33.10
N ASP A 323 33.25 2.73 -31.93
CA ASP A 323 32.49 1.50 -31.75
C ASP A 323 31.20 1.51 -32.55
N LEU A 324 30.51 2.67 -32.64
CA LEU A 324 29.30 2.78 -33.44
C LEU A 324 29.57 2.52 -34.92
N VAL A 325 30.67 3.06 -35.48
CA VAL A 325 31.08 2.77 -36.87
C VAL A 325 31.33 1.29 -37.06
N GLU A 326 32.03 0.62 -36.12
CA GLU A 326 32.30 -0.82 -36.19
C GLU A 326 31.03 -1.67 -36.06
N VAL A 327 30.10 -1.30 -35.15
CA VAL A 327 28.80 -1.99 -34.99
C VAL A 327 27.95 -1.88 -36.26
N ILE A 328 27.96 -0.74 -36.94
CA ILE A 328 27.27 -0.57 -38.22
C ILE A 328 27.96 -1.40 -39.33
N ALA A 329 29.27 -1.45 -39.36
CA ALA A 329 30.01 -2.31 -40.34
C ALA A 329 29.64 -3.79 -40.14
N ARG A 330 29.65 -4.28 -38.89
CA ARG A 330 29.22 -5.66 -38.56
C ARG A 330 27.75 -5.93 -38.86
N TRP A 331 26.88 -4.91 -38.76
CA TRP A 331 25.48 -5.05 -39.15
C TRP A 331 25.34 -5.29 -40.67
N ASN A 332 26.13 -4.60 -41.49
CA ASN A 332 26.17 -4.84 -42.94
C ASN A 332 26.66 -6.27 -43.29
N ASP A 333 27.68 -6.77 -42.56
CA ASP A 333 28.25 -8.10 -42.81
C ASP A 333 27.29 -9.26 -42.55
N LYS A 334 26.27 -9.04 -41.67
CA LYS A 334 25.27 -10.07 -41.36
C LYS A 334 24.24 -10.31 -42.47
N GLY A 335 24.11 -9.39 -43.43
CA GLY A 335 23.19 -9.55 -44.55
C GLY A 335 21.73 -9.52 -44.21
N ASP A 336 21.37 -8.97 -43.06
CA ASP A 336 19.95 -8.85 -42.57
C ASP A 336 19.14 -7.86 -43.44
N HIS A 337 19.77 -7.17 -44.41
CA HIS A 337 19.17 -6.21 -45.33
C HIS A 337 20.03 -6.06 -46.61
N ASP A 338 19.39 -5.79 -47.73
CA ASP A 338 20.07 -5.64 -49.03
C ASP A 338 20.84 -4.33 -49.19
N ALA A 339 20.68 -3.37 -48.29
CA ALA A 339 21.29 -2.05 -48.38
C ALA A 339 22.52 -1.91 -47.48
N THR A 340 23.63 -1.45 -48.00
CA THR A 340 24.82 -1.13 -47.22
C THR A 340 24.63 0.17 -46.45
N VAL A 341 24.50 0.06 -45.13
CA VAL A 341 24.35 1.22 -44.22
C VAL A 341 25.72 1.86 -43.97
N ARG A 342 25.81 3.15 -44.18
CA ARG A 342 26.96 3.98 -43.82
C ARG A 342 26.52 5.15 -43.01
N ILE A 343 27.33 5.60 -42.04
CA ILE A 343 27.04 6.71 -41.16
C ILE A 343 28.11 7.80 -41.26
N GLY A 344 27.68 9.04 -41.00
CA GLY A 344 28.52 10.18 -40.70
C GLY A 344 28.39 10.56 -39.22
N ILE A 345 29.50 10.87 -38.56
CA ILE A 345 29.48 11.32 -37.14
C ILE A 345 30.29 12.61 -37.02
N GLY A 346 29.67 13.66 -36.51
CA GLY A 346 30.36 14.92 -36.18
C GLY A 346 30.46 15.08 -34.66
N LEU A 347 31.68 15.25 -34.14
CA LEU A 347 31.95 15.45 -32.72
C LEU A 347 32.44 16.87 -32.47
N HIS A 348 31.77 17.57 -31.55
CA HIS A 348 32.21 18.89 -31.07
C HIS A 348 32.01 19.06 -29.57
N CYS A 349 32.97 19.70 -28.91
CA CYS A 349 32.95 20.03 -27.49
C CYS A 349 32.80 21.53 -27.30
N GLY A 350 31.88 21.97 -26.42
CA GLY A 350 31.64 23.35 -26.12
C GLY A 350 30.52 23.59 -25.13
N GLU A 351 30.25 24.85 -24.86
CA GLU A 351 29.16 25.24 -23.97
C GLU A 351 27.80 24.98 -24.65
N VAL A 352 26.87 24.44 -23.88
CA VAL A 352 25.47 24.23 -24.26
C VAL A 352 24.55 24.68 -23.15
N PHE A 353 23.31 25.04 -23.50
CA PHE A 353 22.20 25.12 -22.58
C PHE A 353 21.48 23.77 -22.60
N SER A 354 21.29 23.17 -21.44
CA SER A 354 20.52 21.92 -21.26
C SER A 354 19.36 22.16 -20.32
N GLY A 355 18.13 21.82 -20.73
CA GLY A 355 16.97 22.06 -19.92
C GLY A 355 15.66 21.62 -20.58
N ILE A 356 14.56 21.79 -19.85
CA ILE A 356 13.22 21.52 -20.34
C ILE A 356 12.70 22.77 -21.02
N ILE A 357 12.29 22.66 -22.29
CA ILE A 357 11.70 23.74 -23.09
C ILE A 357 10.27 23.33 -23.48
N GLY A 358 9.35 24.30 -23.49
CA GLY A 358 7.97 24.12 -23.88
C GLY A 358 6.98 24.73 -22.90
N GLU A 359 5.71 24.77 -23.29
CA GLU A 359 4.61 25.27 -22.46
C GLU A 359 3.50 24.20 -22.39
N ASP A 360 2.83 24.16 -21.24
CA ASP A 360 1.62 23.38 -20.89
C ASP A 360 1.64 21.88 -21.24
N ALA A 361 1.39 21.49 -22.46
CA ALA A 361 1.20 20.11 -22.87
C ALA A 361 2.41 19.50 -23.61
N ARG A 362 3.44 20.29 -23.92
CA ARG A 362 4.63 19.86 -24.70
C ARG A 362 5.91 20.32 -24.04
N TYR A 363 6.34 19.59 -23.04
CA TYR A 363 7.67 19.73 -22.47
C TYR A 363 8.64 18.77 -23.19
N GLU A 364 9.76 19.27 -23.65
CA GLU A 364 10.84 18.48 -24.22
C GLU A 364 12.16 18.87 -23.53
N PHE A 365 12.88 17.84 -23.04
CA PHE A 365 14.27 18.09 -22.64
C PHE A 365 15.10 18.23 -23.92
N THR A 366 15.92 19.23 -24.00
CA THR A 366 16.76 19.47 -25.16
C THR A 366 18.04 20.21 -24.81
N VAL A 367 19.03 20.06 -25.69
CA VAL A 367 20.31 20.74 -25.61
C VAL A 367 20.39 21.76 -26.75
N LEU A 368 20.65 23.01 -26.40
CA LEU A 368 20.75 24.13 -27.37
C LEU A 368 22.13 24.80 -27.27
N GLY A 369 22.59 25.29 -28.40
CA GLY A 369 23.82 26.09 -28.49
C GLY A 369 24.49 25.95 -29.86
N ASP A 370 25.43 26.86 -30.14
CA ASP A 370 26.26 26.81 -31.36
C ASP A 370 27.05 25.49 -31.47
N THR A 371 27.38 24.90 -30.32
CA THR A 371 28.05 23.58 -30.19
C THR A 371 27.28 22.49 -30.93
N VAL A 372 25.96 22.46 -30.88
CA VAL A 372 25.15 21.49 -31.62
C VAL A 372 25.22 21.73 -33.13
N ASN A 373 25.19 22.99 -33.55
CA ASN A 373 25.26 23.34 -34.96
C ASN A 373 26.63 23.01 -35.55
N VAL A 374 27.73 23.18 -34.80
CA VAL A 374 29.07 22.82 -35.22
C VAL A 374 29.19 21.31 -35.39
N ALA A 375 28.67 20.51 -34.47
CA ALA A 375 28.66 19.06 -34.57
C ALA A 375 27.90 18.57 -35.82
N ALA A 376 26.73 19.17 -36.10
CA ALA A 376 25.95 18.85 -37.31
C ALA A 376 26.69 19.20 -38.59
N ARG A 377 27.42 20.33 -38.62
CA ARG A 377 28.24 20.72 -39.80
C ARG A 377 29.45 19.83 -39.99
N LEU A 378 30.10 19.36 -38.92
CA LEU A 378 31.16 18.36 -38.97
C LEU A 378 30.62 17.04 -39.53
N GLU A 379 29.44 16.61 -39.10
CA GLU A 379 28.80 15.44 -39.69
C GLU A 379 28.63 15.61 -41.21
N GLN A 380 28.02 16.73 -41.68
CA GLN A 380 27.86 16.99 -43.10
C GLN A 380 29.19 16.98 -43.86
N ALA A 381 30.24 17.55 -43.26
CA ALA A 381 31.58 17.56 -43.88
C ALA A 381 32.18 16.16 -44.00
N THR A 382 31.73 15.14 -43.25
CA THR A 382 32.15 13.75 -43.41
C THR A 382 31.86 13.23 -44.83
N LYS A 383 30.80 13.68 -45.48
CA LYS A 383 30.47 13.33 -46.88
C LYS A 383 31.51 13.86 -47.85
N THR A 384 31.89 15.12 -47.70
CA THR A 384 32.86 15.80 -48.57
C THR A 384 34.25 15.16 -48.51
N HIS A 385 34.64 14.76 -47.29
CA HIS A 385 36.00 14.21 -47.09
C HIS A 385 36.05 12.67 -47.13
N GLY A 386 34.93 11.97 -47.37
CA GLY A 386 34.87 10.52 -47.52
C GLY A 386 35.25 9.74 -46.25
N VAL A 387 35.04 10.34 -45.04
CA VAL A 387 35.33 9.73 -43.74
C VAL A 387 34.05 9.52 -42.93
N SER A 388 34.07 8.55 -42.03
CA SER A 388 32.91 8.26 -41.18
C SER A 388 32.80 9.17 -39.98
N VAL A 389 33.93 9.70 -39.48
CA VAL A 389 33.93 10.55 -38.25
C VAL A 389 34.79 11.77 -38.51
N LEU A 390 34.27 12.93 -38.08
CA LEU A 390 35.03 14.17 -37.95
C LEU A 390 34.85 14.75 -36.55
N ALA A 391 35.94 15.10 -35.92
CA ALA A 391 35.98 15.75 -34.61
C ALA A 391 36.68 17.10 -34.68
N SER A 392 36.17 18.09 -33.93
CA SER A 392 36.81 19.37 -33.80
C SER A 392 38.14 19.28 -33.00
N GLU A 393 39.00 20.30 -33.16
CA GLU A 393 40.19 20.45 -32.32
C GLU A 393 39.86 20.45 -30.83
N ALA A 394 38.71 21.03 -30.41
CA ALA A 394 38.28 21.04 -29.02
C ALA A 394 38.07 19.61 -28.47
N VAL A 395 37.45 18.72 -29.23
CA VAL A 395 37.32 17.29 -28.86
C VAL A 395 38.65 16.62 -28.76
N ARG A 396 39.54 16.79 -29.78
CA ARG A 396 40.88 16.20 -29.79
C ARG A 396 41.69 16.59 -28.55
N ARG A 397 41.65 17.88 -28.16
CA ARG A 397 42.36 18.37 -26.96
C ARG A 397 41.76 17.79 -25.68
N ALA A 398 40.47 17.81 -25.57
CA ALA A 398 39.75 17.30 -24.38
C ALA A 398 39.89 15.78 -24.21
N ALA A 399 39.91 15.00 -25.33
CA ALA A 399 40.07 13.55 -25.30
C ALA A 399 41.49 13.11 -24.97
N GLY A 400 42.47 13.97 -25.12
CA GLY A 400 43.88 13.63 -24.94
C GLY A 400 44.51 12.93 -26.13
N THR A 401 45.85 12.82 -26.14
CA THR A 401 46.62 12.31 -27.28
C THR A 401 46.65 10.78 -27.40
N THR A 402 46.30 10.09 -26.32
CA THR A 402 46.39 8.61 -26.22
C THR A 402 45.11 7.90 -26.65
N THR A 403 44.03 8.62 -26.90
CA THR A 403 42.70 8.03 -27.12
C THR A 403 42.49 7.51 -28.55
N ALA A 404 43.21 8.10 -29.55
CA ALA A 404 43.07 7.70 -30.96
C ALA A 404 44.25 8.21 -31.80
N ALA A 405 44.51 7.55 -32.96
CA ALA A 405 45.45 8.05 -33.96
C ALA A 405 44.80 9.14 -34.81
N TRP A 406 45.00 10.39 -34.40
CA TRP A 406 44.39 11.57 -35.02
C TRP A 406 45.09 11.94 -36.34
N ARG A 407 44.29 12.26 -37.37
CA ARG A 407 44.74 12.79 -38.64
C ARG A 407 43.98 14.09 -38.95
N GLU A 408 44.69 15.19 -39.13
CA GLU A 408 44.06 16.44 -39.56
C GLU A 408 43.53 16.29 -40.99
N ILE A 409 42.27 16.71 -41.19
CA ILE A 409 41.59 16.65 -42.50
C ILE A 409 41.62 18.01 -43.17
N SER A 410 41.31 19.06 -42.45
CA SER A 410 41.27 20.39 -42.97
C SER A 410 41.34 21.44 -41.84
N ARG A 411 41.68 22.65 -42.20
CA ARG A 411 41.66 23.82 -41.33
C ARG A 411 40.85 24.97 -41.94
N GLU A 412 39.91 24.65 -42.76
CA GLU A 412 39.06 25.62 -43.47
C GLU A 412 37.81 25.99 -42.65
N PRO A 413 37.18 27.15 -42.91
CA PRO A 413 35.90 27.46 -42.32
C PRO A 413 34.83 26.43 -42.67
N LEU A 414 34.13 25.92 -41.69
CA LEU A 414 32.91 25.10 -41.93
C LEU A 414 31.86 25.97 -42.61
N ARG A 415 31.04 25.37 -43.46
CA ARG A 415 29.97 26.04 -44.21
C ARG A 415 29.16 26.95 -43.29
N GLY A 416 29.14 28.28 -43.58
CA GLY A 416 28.41 29.27 -42.79
C GLY A 416 29.13 29.77 -41.54
N ARG A 417 30.45 29.46 -41.37
CA ARG A 417 31.35 30.12 -40.41
C ARG A 417 32.40 30.94 -41.14
N ARG A 418 32.82 32.04 -40.51
CA ARG A 418 33.88 32.89 -41.05
C ARG A 418 35.26 32.53 -40.54
N GLU A 419 35.30 31.92 -39.34
CA GLU A 419 36.56 31.55 -38.70
C GLU A 419 37.01 30.14 -39.10
N PRO A 420 38.27 29.95 -39.49
CA PRO A 420 38.84 28.64 -39.73
C PRO A 420 38.82 27.79 -38.45
N MET A 421 38.50 26.51 -38.60
CA MET A 421 38.51 25.55 -37.47
C MET A 421 39.20 24.28 -37.98
N ALA A 422 40.25 23.84 -37.28
CA ALA A 422 40.85 22.54 -37.58
C ALA A 422 39.90 21.40 -37.12
N TYR A 423 39.76 20.44 -38.00
CA TYR A 423 39.01 19.20 -37.71
C TYR A 423 39.74 17.96 -38.18
N TYR A 424 39.53 16.88 -37.44
CA TYR A 424 40.32 15.69 -37.47
C TYR A 424 39.43 14.48 -37.68
N THR A 425 39.98 13.45 -38.33
CA THR A 425 39.45 12.10 -38.29
C THR A 425 40.38 11.24 -37.45
N PHE A 426 39.89 10.06 -37.04
CA PHE A 426 40.69 9.06 -36.35
C PHE A 426 40.31 7.67 -36.83
N ALA A 427 41.29 6.73 -36.83
CA ALA A 427 41.00 5.35 -37.08
C ALA A 427 40.27 4.72 -35.90
N PRO A 428 39.27 3.84 -36.14
CA PRO A 428 38.68 3.06 -35.08
C PRO A 428 39.75 2.32 -34.30
N THR A 429 39.88 2.52 -33.04
CA THR A 429 40.70 1.66 -32.17
C THR A 429 39.87 0.43 -31.88
N ALA A 430 40.35 -0.77 -32.29
CA ALA A 430 39.65 -2.01 -31.97
C ALA A 430 39.46 -2.11 -30.44
N SER A 431 38.22 -1.93 -29.97
CA SER A 431 37.92 -2.07 -28.55
C SER A 431 37.77 -3.54 -28.23
N ALA A 432 38.55 -4.03 -27.28
CA ALA A 432 38.51 -5.42 -26.80
C ALA A 432 37.24 -5.81 -26.06
N THR A 433 36.25 -4.88 -25.93
CA THR A 433 35.12 -5.00 -25.04
C THR A 433 33.73 -4.90 -25.68
N LEU A 434 33.64 -5.02 -27.03
CA LEU A 434 32.32 -5.04 -27.66
C LEU A 434 31.59 -6.35 -27.32
N PRO A 435 30.39 -6.29 -26.69
CA PRO A 435 29.58 -7.49 -26.44
C PRO A 435 29.25 -8.23 -27.71
N SER A 436 29.10 -9.55 -27.64
CA SER A 436 28.64 -10.35 -28.79
C SER A 436 27.30 -9.82 -29.29
N ASP A 437 27.02 -9.94 -30.59
CA ASP A 437 25.80 -9.40 -31.17
C ASP A 437 24.50 -9.99 -30.60
N ARG A 438 24.53 -11.18 -29.98
CA ARG A 438 23.37 -11.77 -29.28
C ARG A 438 23.09 -11.06 -27.94
N GLU A 439 24.12 -10.78 -27.16
CA GLU A 439 23.98 -9.92 -25.97
C GLU A 439 23.66 -8.49 -26.37
N ALA A 440 24.11 -8.09 -27.58
CA ALA A 440 23.86 -6.77 -28.14
C ALA A 440 22.38 -6.50 -28.49
N LEU A 441 21.59 -7.50 -28.83
CA LEU A 441 20.20 -7.35 -29.29
C LEU A 441 19.17 -7.61 -28.18
N GLY A 442 19.59 -8.04 -26.99
CA GLY A 442 18.63 -8.31 -25.89
C GLY A 442 17.70 -9.49 -26.22
N ASP A 443 18.23 -10.55 -26.80
CA ASP A 443 17.47 -11.75 -27.13
C ASP A 443 17.11 -12.49 -25.83
N PRO A 444 15.81 -12.65 -25.47
CA PRO A 444 15.37 -13.30 -24.24
C PRO A 444 15.65 -14.84 -24.25
N ALA A 445 16.21 -15.41 -25.33
CA ALA A 445 16.52 -16.84 -25.44
C ALA A 445 17.97 -17.21 -24.99
N ALA A 446 18.72 -16.25 -24.38
CA ALA A 446 20.09 -16.46 -23.94
C ALA A 446 20.27 -16.38 -22.40
N SER A 447 19.21 -16.66 -21.63
CA SER A 447 19.28 -16.88 -20.18
C SER A 447 18.72 -18.25 -19.80
#